data_9e57225d83f25f58ecde21046d592e0d
#
_entry.id   9e57225d83f25f58ecde21046d592e0d
#
_cell.length_a   1.000
_cell.length_b   1.000
_cell.length_c   1.000
_cell.angle_alpha   90.00
_cell.angle_beta   90.00
_cell.angle_gamma   90.00
#
_symmetry.space_group_name_H-M   'P 1'
#
loop_
_entity.id
_entity.type
_entity.pdbx_description
1 polymer ?
#
loop_
_entity_poly.entity_id
_entity_poly.type
_entity_poly.pdbx_seq_one_letter_code
_entity_poly.pdbx_strand_id
1 'polypeptide(L)' 'MEDFKYILGENVKVINKDSFAFDEIGQVTEVTYNKKLKIYIYKVFLYSTGSFICVQEDELVSIC' A
#
# COMPACT_ATOMS: atom_id res chain seq x y z
N MET A 1 -18.47 -8.65 -3.30
CA MET A 1 -17.95 -7.35 -3.79
C MET A 1 -16.74 -6.93 -3.00
N GLU A 2 -15.76 -6.38 -3.69
CA GLU A 2 -14.53 -5.94 -3.08
C GLU A 2 -14.70 -4.53 -2.53
N ASP A 3 -14.20 -4.32 -1.33
CA ASP A 3 -14.27 -3.01 -0.70
C ASP A 3 -12.90 -2.48 -0.36
N PHE A 4 -11.90 -2.83 -1.17
CA PHE A 4 -10.57 -2.33 -0.89
C PHE A 4 -10.52 -0.83 -1.17
N LYS A 5 -9.69 -0.16 -0.38
CA LYS A 5 -9.64 1.30 -0.32
C LYS A 5 -8.85 1.91 -1.47
N TYR A 6 -7.82 1.23 -1.93
CA TYR A 6 -6.95 1.76 -2.99
C TYR A 6 -6.99 0.83 -4.18
N ILE A 7 -6.98 1.40 -5.38
CA ILE A 7 -7.06 0.63 -6.61
C ILE A 7 -5.68 0.49 -7.24
N LEU A 8 -5.57 -0.45 -8.16
CA LEU A 8 -4.33 -0.64 -8.90
C LEU A 8 -3.98 0.64 -9.66
N GLY A 9 -2.71 1.01 -9.59
CA GLY A 9 -2.22 2.20 -10.27
C GLY A 9 -2.32 3.47 -9.46
N GLU A 10 -2.98 3.42 -8.31
CA GLU A 10 -3.13 4.61 -7.48
C GLU A 10 -1.84 4.97 -6.78
N ASN A 11 -1.54 6.26 -6.69
CA ASN A 11 -0.36 6.73 -5.98
C ASN A 11 -0.70 6.91 -4.51
N VAL A 12 0.17 6.37 -3.65
CA VAL A 12 -0.04 6.38 -2.21
C VAL A 12 1.25 6.74 -1.49
N LYS A 13 1.11 7.11 -0.23
CA LYS A 13 2.24 7.45 0.63
C LYS A 13 2.18 6.58 1.87
N VAL A 14 3.33 6.07 2.30
CA VAL A 14 3.41 5.24 3.49
C VAL A 14 3.42 6.17 4.71
N ILE A 15 2.45 5.96 5.61
CA ILE A 15 2.31 6.82 6.79
C ILE A 15 2.59 6.07 8.10
N ASN A 16 3.02 4.83 8.02
CA ASN A 16 3.40 4.08 9.22
C ASN A 16 4.80 4.47 9.66
N LYS A 17 4.90 5.14 10.80
CA LYS A 17 6.17 5.66 11.29
C LYS A 17 7.17 4.57 11.64
N ASP A 18 6.69 3.35 11.87
CA ASP A 18 7.57 2.24 12.20
C ASP A 18 8.09 1.51 10.97
N SER A 19 7.64 1.90 9.80
CA SER A 19 8.07 1.27 8.56
C SER A 19 9.36 1.90 8.07
N PHE A 20 10.26 1.06 7.54
CA PHE A 20 11.48 1.60 6.93
C PHE A 20 11.16 2.43 5.69
N ALA A 21 9.96 2.28 5.15
CA ALA A 21 9.51 3.04 3.98
C ALA A 21 8.65 4.25 4.38
N PHE A 22 8.69 4.66 5.64
CA PHE A 22 7.89 5.78 6.10
C PHE A 22 8.12 7.01 5.22
N ASP A 23 7.02 7.65 4.84
CA ASP A 23 7.03 8.88 4.05
C ASP A 23 7.42 8.68 2.58
N GLU A 24 7.60 7.44 2.16
CA GLU A 24 7.89 7.14 0.76
C GLU A 24 6.61 7.13 -0.05
N ILE A 25 6.73 7.50 -1.31
CA ILE A 25 5.60 7.52 -2.24
C ILE A 25 5.77 6.39 -3.24
N GLY A 26 4.67 5.73 -3.55
CA GLY A 26 4.71 4.64 -4.50
C GLY A 26 3.38 4.43 -5.19
N GLN A 27 3.32 3.36 -5.97
CA GLN A 27 2.13 3.03 -6.74
C GLN A 27 1.63 1.65 -6.33
N VAL A 28 0.33 1.53 -6.16
CA VAL A 28 -0.29 0.24 -5.85
C VAL A 28 -0.23 -0.64 -7.09
N THR A 29 0.45 -1.79 -6.98
CA THR A 29 0.60 -2.70 -8.10
C THR A 29 -0.20 -3.98 -7.94
N GLU A 30 -0.60 -4.30 -6.71
CA GLU A 30 -1.36 -5.51 -6.47
C GLU A 30 -2.15 -5.38 -5.18
N VAL A 31 -3.34 -5.97 -5.14
CA VAL A 31 -4.17 -6.01 -3.94
C VAL A 31 -4.51 -7.46 -3.65
N THR A 32 -4.24 -7.90 -2.42
CA THR A 32 -4.50 -9.26 -1.98
C THR A 32 -5.31 -9.24 -0.70
N TYR A 33 -6.30 -10.12 -0.60
CA TYR A 33 -7.12 -10.21 0.59
C TYR A 33 -6.59 -11.32 1.50
N ASN A 34 -6.31 -10.98 2.75
CA ASN A 34 -5.87 -11.95 3.75
C ASN A 34 -7.07 -12.42 4.55
N LYS A 35 -7.48 -13.67 4.33
CA LYS A 35 -8.68 -14.21 4.94
C LYS A 35 -8.55 -14.36 6.45
N LYS A 36 -7.37 -14.68 6.93
CA LYS A 36 -7.15 -14.86 8.36
C LYS A 36 -7.32 -13.56 9.13
N LEU A 37 -6.74 -12.52 8.61
CA LEU A 37 -6.77 -11.21 9.25
C LEU A 37 -7.95 -10.37 8.80
N LYS A 38 -8.61 -10.79 7.73
CA LYS A 38 -9.75 -10.09 7.15
C LYS A 38 -9.38 -8.66 6.76
N ILE A 39 -8.21 -8.52 6.16
CA ILE A 39 -7.72 -7.23 5.71
C ILE A 39 -7.19 -7.35 4.29
N TYR A 40 -7.08 -6.23 3.62
CA TYR A 40 -6.46 -6.14 2.32
C TYR A 40 -5.00 -5.76 2.47
N ILE A 41 -4.14 -6.44 1.72
CA ILE A 41 -2.71 -6.17 1.69
C ILE A 41 -2.40 -5.59 0.33
N TYR A 42 -1.68 -4.48 0.32
CA TYR A 42 -1.34 -3.76 -0.90
C TYR A 42 0.13 -3.92 -1.19
N LYS A 43 0.44 -4.28 -2.43
CA LYS A 43 1.81 -4.32 -2.88
C LYS A 43 2.10 -2.99 -3.56
N VAL A 44 3.08 -2.27 -3.05
CA VAL A 44 3.37 -0.91 -3.49
C VAL A 44 4.79 -0.86 -4.05
N PHE A 45 4.91 -0.29 -5.25
CA PHE A 45 6.20 -0.05 -5.86
C PHE A 45 6.68 1.32 -5.41
N LEU A 46 7.80 1.37 -4.70
CA LEU A 46 8.34 2.62 -4.18
C LEU A 46 9.17 3.30 -5.26
N TYR A 47 8.81 4.53 -5.59
CA TYR A 47 9.47 5.25 -6.68
C TYR A 47 10.93 5.55 -6.38
N SER A 48 11.24 5.90 -5.13
CA SER A 48 12.59 6.34 -4.81
C SER A 48 13.60 5.20 -4.80
N THR A 49 13.19 4.01 -4.40
CA THR A 49 14.12 2.89 -4.27
C THR A 49 13.95 1.83 -5.36
N GLY A 50 12.83 1.86 -6.07
CA GLY A 50 12.53 0.85 -7.06
C GLY A 50 12.19 -0.50 -6.45
N SER A 51 11.85 -0.53 -5.17
CA SER A 51 11.54 -1.75 -4.44
C SER A 51 10.04 -1.90 -4.25
N PHE A 52 9.61 -3.13 -3.96
CA PHE A 52 8.22 -3.42 -3.65
C PHE A 52 8.07 -3.70 -2.16
N ILE A 53 6.99 -3.20 -1.58
CA ILE A 53 6.64 -3.52 -0.19
C ILE A 53 5.19 -3.96 -0.14
N CYS A 54 4.85 -4.73 0.90
CA CYS A 54 3.47 -5.15 1.13
C CYS A 54 3.01 -4.51 2.43
N VAL A 55 1.92 -3.76 2.38
CA VAL A 55 1.43 -3.01 3.53
C VAL A 55 -0.08 -3.12 3.64
N GLN A 56 -0.60 -2.83 4.82
CA GLN A 56 -2.03 -2.81 5.06
C GLN A 56 -2.59 -1.44 4.68
N GLU A 57 -3.91 -1.40 4.49
CA GLU A 57 -4.50 -0.16 4.01
C GLU A 57 -4.40 0.99 5.02
N ASP A 58 -4.31 0.70 6.31
CA ASP A 58 -4.16 1.74 7.32
C ASP A 58 -2.75 2.31 7.38
N GLU A 59 -1.82 1.70 6.64
CA GLU A 59 -0.44 2.20 6.57
C GLU A 59 -0.23 3.14 5.40
N LEU A 60 -1.26 3.41 4.63
CA LEU A 60 -1.18 4.21 3.42
C LEU A 60 -2.17 5.35 3.45
N VAL A 61 -1.90 6.34 2.60
CA VAL A 61 -2.85 7.42 2.32
C VAL A 61 -2.74 7.77 0.85
N SER A 62 -3.86 8.10 0.25
CA SER A 62 -3.89 8.48 -1.15
C SER A 62 -3.34 9.90 -1.30
N ILE A 63 -2.57 10.11 -2.38
CA ILE A 63 -1.94 11.41 -2.64
C ILE A 63 -2.30 11.95 -4.02
N CYS A 64 -3.41 11.57 -4.56
CA CYS A 64 -3.80 12.06 -5.90
C CYS A 64 -4.03 13.57 -5.91
#